data_8317c7d224e6e55cfa3deea2203f114b
#
_entry.id   8317c7d224e6e55cfa3deea2203f114b
#
_cell.length_a   1.000
_cell.length_b   1.000
_cell.length_c   1.000
_cell.angle_alpha   90.00
_cell.angle_beta   90.00
_cell.angle_gamma   90.00
#
_symmetry.space_group_name_H-M   'P 1'
#
loop_
_entity.id
_entity.type
_entity.pdbx_description
1 polymer ?
#
loop_
_entity_poly.entity_id
_entity_poly.type
_entity_poly.pdbx_seq_one_letter_code
_entity_poly.pdbx_strand_id
1 'polypeptide(L)'
;TYAAMEQFRGKYLVQDRYTGKIYETPQIALMLIGATLFHRYPRDERLGWVKEFYDSVSRFEISLPTPVMAGVRTAIRQFSSCVLIESGDSLDSINATAGAIVKYVSKRAGIGIGAGGIRAHGSTINGGHATHTGVIPFYKHFQSAVRSCSQGGVRGGAATLYYPIFHLEVENLLVLKNNKGTEDNRIRHLDYGAVSYTHLTLPRVLVCRC
;
A
#
# COMPACT_ATOMS: atom_id res chain seq x y z
N THR A 1 17.16 19.69 -4.72
CA THR A 1 16.55 20.09 -6.01
C THR A 1 15.17 20.70 -5.82
N TYR A 2 14.68 21.49 -6.78
CA TYR A 2 13.36 22.10 -6.74
C TYR A 2 12.23 21.07 -6.57
N ALA A 3 12.28 19.97 -7.34
CA ALA A 3 11.30 18.89 -7.26
C ALA A 3 11.21 18.25 -5.86
N ALA A 4 12.33 18.09 -5.17
CA ALA A 4 12.36 17.58 -3.80
C ALA A 4 11.68 18.56 -2.82
N MET A 5 11.92 19.85 -2.97
CA MET A 5 11.27 20.89 -2.13
C MET A 5 9.75 20.91 -2.34
N GLU A 6 9.28 20.80 -3.58
CA GLU A 6 7.84 20.69 -3.86
C GLU A 6 7.21 19.44 -3.27
N GLN A 7 7.92 18.31 -3.26
CA GLN A 7 7.46 17.09 -2.56
C GLN A 7 7.36 17.31 -1.05
N PHE A 8 8.35 17.97 -0.43
CA PHE A 8 8.29 18.30 1.00
C PHE A 8 7.08 19.19 1.30
N ARG A 9 6.92 20.29 0.57
CA ARG A 9 5.80 21.23 0.74
C ARG A 9 4.45 20.57 0.52
N GLY A 10 4.31 19.79 -0.54
CA GLY A 10 3.03 19.21 -0.91
C GLY A 10 2.59 18.02 -0.04
N LYS A 11 3.54 17.23 0.49
CA LYS A 11 3.22 15.92 1.09
C LYS A 11 3.64 15.75 2.54
N TYR A 12 4.76 16.34 2.96
CA TYR A 12 5.41 15.95 4.21
C TYR A 12 5.34 17.02 5.30
N LEU A 13 5.48 18.31 4.95
CA LEU A 13 5.46 19.36 5.95
C LEU A 13 4.08 19.52 6.59
N VAL A 14 4.08 19.76 7.90
CA VAL A 14 2.86 20.08 8.63
C VAL A 14 2.33 21.41 8.13
N GLN A 15 1.10 21.39 7.65
CA GLN A 15 0.44 22.55 7.11
C GLN A 15 -1.07 22.51 7.36
N ASP A 16 -1.66 23.68 7.42
CA ASP A 16 -3.10 23.84 7.35
C ASP A 16 -3.53 23.68 5.88
N ARG A 17 -4.26 22.61 5.59
CA ARG A 17 -4.72 22.30 4.23
C ARG A 17 -5.80 23.24 3.71
N TYR A 18 -6.48 23.93 4.61
CA TYR A 18 -7.52 24.89 4.25
C TYR A 18 -6.93 26.25 3.84
N THR A 19 -5.99 26.77 4.66
CA THR A 19 -5.34 28.07 4.43
C THR A 19 -4.06 27.97 3.60
N GLY A 20 -3.50 26.77 3.42
CA GLY A 20 -2.20 26.56 2.78
C GLY A 20 -1.00 26.96 3.62
N LYS A 21 -1.21 27.39 4.89
CA LYS A 21 -0.13 27.83 5.78
C LYS A 21 0.74 26.64 6.18
N ILE A 22 2.05 26.73 5.93
CA ILE A 22 3.06 25.76 6.33
C ILE A 22 3.67 26.20 7.65
N TYR A 23 3.82 25.27 8.60
CA TYR A 23 4.26 25.55 9.98
C TYR A 23 5.72 25.18 10.25
N GLU A 24 6.39 24.51 9.32
CA GLU A 24 7.76 24.01 9.50
C GLU A 24 8.56 24.02 8.19
N THR A 25 9.88 24.06 8.31
CA THR A 25 10.79 23.82 7.20
C THR A 25 11.17 22.33 7.14
N PRO A 26 11.76 21.82 6.03
CA PRO A 26 12.27 20.44 5.97
C PRO A 26 13.24 20.13 7.13
N GLN A 27 14.12 21.06 7.49
CA GLN A 27 15.09 20.88 8.58
C GLN A 27 14.39 20.71 9.93
N ILE A 28 13.40 21.59 10.22
CA ILE A 28 12.61 21.49 11.45
C ILE A 28 11.83 20.18 11.47
N ALA A 29 11.24 19.77 10.34
CA ALA A 29 10.52 18.50 10.22
C ALA A 29 11.41 17.31 10.58
N LEU A 30 12.61 17.22 10.00
CA LEU A 30 13.56 16.13 10.28
C LEU A 30 14.03 16.14 11.74
N MET A 31 14.32 17.30 12.31
CA MET A 31 14.67 17.41 13.73
C MET A 31 13.54 16.94 14.64
N LEU A 32 12.31 17.35 14.36
CA LEU A 32 11.14 16.94 15.16
C LEU A 32 10.84 15.45 15.04
N ILE A 33 11.06 14.85 13.86
CA ILE A 33 10.97 13.39 13.68
C ILE A 33 12.00 12.70 14.58
N GLY A 34 13.26 13.09 14.52
CA GLY A 34 14.31 12.54 15.38
C GLY A 34 13.99 12.71 16.87
N ALA A 35 13.62 13.91 17.29
CA ALA A 35 13.23 14.19 18.67
C ALA A 35 12.05 13.30 19.14
N THR A 36 11.09 13.05 18.27
CA THR A 36 9.94 12.18 18.58
C THR A 36 10.33 10.71 18.67
N LEU A 37 11.20 10.23 17.77
CA LEU A 37 11.66 8.83 17.77
C LEU A 37 12.49 8.51 19.02
N PHE A 38 13.38 9.41 19.42
CA PHE A 38 14.30 9.19 20.52
C PHE A 38 13.83 9.75 21.87
N HIS A 39 12.58 10.22 22.00
CA HIS A 39 12.09 10.83 23.23
C HIS A 39 12.14 9.93 24.49
N ARG A 40 12.13 8.61 24.29
CA ARG A 40 12.21 7.60 25.36
C ARG A 40 13.62 7.19 25.75
N TYR A 41 14.63 7.63 24.98
CA TYR A 41 16.04 7.36 25.31
C TYR A 41 16.48 8.17 26.55
N PRO A 42 17.56 7.74 27.22
CA PRO A 42 18.12 8.50 28.36
C PRO A 42 18.35 9.96 28.00
N ARG A 43 18.12 10.85 28.97
CA ARG A 43 18.09 12.30 28.72
C ARG A 43 19.46 12.83 28.27
N ASP A 44 20.53 12.28 28.78
CA ASP A 44 21.93 12.61 28.48
C ASP A 44 22.37 12.15 27.08
N GLU A 45 21.82 11.03 26.57
CA GLU A 45 22.14 10.48 25.25
C GLU A 45 21.26 11.04 24.14
N ARG A 46 20.05 11.43 24.46
CA ARG A 46 18.97 11.75 23.52
C ARG A 46 19.36 12.76 22.44
N LEU A 47 20.05 13.83 22.81
CA LEU A 47 20.50 14.85 21.85
C LEU A 47 21.53 14.32 20.87
N GLY A 48 22.42 13.41 21.30
CA GLY A 48 23.39 12.74 20.44
C GLY A 48 22.68 11.94 19.35
N TRP A 49 21.71 11.10 19.74
CA TRP A 49 20.91 10.29 18.81
C TRP A 49 20.10 11.14 17.83
N VAL A 50 19.48 12.23 18.29
CA VAL A 50 18.72 13.15 17.42
C VAL A 50 19.65 13.81 16.39
N LYS A 51 20.84 14.22 16.81
CA LYS A 51 21.82 14.83 15.92
C LYS A 51 22.33 13.82 14.86
N GLU A 52 22.72 12.64 15.28
CA GLU A 52 23.19 11.59 14.38
C GLU A 52 22.11 11.20 13.33
N PHE A 53 20.87 11.04 13.79
CA PHE A 53 19.73 10.81 12.91
C PHE A 53 19.55 11.95 11.89
N TYR A 54 19.56 13.19 12.36
CA TYR A 54 19.41 14.35 11.47
C TYR A 54 20.53 14.41 10.43
N ASP A 55 21.78 14.22 10.86
CA ASP A 55 22.94 14.25 9.98
C ASP A 55 22.86 13.15 8.91
N SER A 56 22.51 11.92 9.30
CA SER A 56 22.39 10.78 8.38
C SER A 56 21.28 10.95 7.36
N VAL A 57 20.11 11.45 7.78
CA VAL A 57 18.99 11.72 6.85
C VAL A 57 19.33 12.90 5.94
N SER A 58 19.94 13.96 6.47
CA SER A 58 20.31 15.15 5.71
C SER A 58 21.39 14.87 4.64
N ARG A 59 22.26 13.90 4.89
CA ARG A 59 23.29 13.42 3.94
C ARG A 59 22.79 12.33 3.00
N PHE A 60 21.48 11.97 3.09
CA PHE A 60 20.87 10.89 2.29
C PHE A 60 21.46 9.49 2.53
N GLU A 61 22.08 9.26 3.67
CA GLU A 61 22.55 7.94 4.10
C GLU A 61 21.38 7.03 4.48
N ILE A 62 20.28 7.63 4.95
CA ILE A 62 19.03 6.97 5.34
C ILE A 62 17.87 7.64 4.62
N SER A 63 16.95 6.86 4.07
CA SER A 63 15.67 7.33 3.57
C SER A 63 14.54 6.95 4.52
N LEU A 64 13.58 7.85 4.69
CA LEU A 64 12.43 7.63 5.56
C LEU A 64 11.18 7.30 4.74
N PRO A 65 10.35 6.34 5.18
CA PRO A 65 9.09 6.04 4.51
C PRO A 65 8.09 7.19 4.69
N THR A 66 7.22 7.35 3.70
CA THR A 66 6.21 8.42 3.67
C THR A 66 5.41 8.58 4.97
N PRO A 67 4.90 7.51 5.63
CA PRO A 67 4.15 7.66 6.87
C PRO A 67 4.99 8.20 8.05
N VAL A 68 6.28 7.88 8.08
CA VAL A 68 7.20 8.43 9.10
C VAL A 68 7.44 9.91 8.84
N MET A 69 7.79 10.28 7.61
CA MET A 69 8.04 11.68 7.23
C MET A 69 6.83 12.59 7.44
N ALA A 70 5.63 12.08 7.15
CA ALA A 70 4.42 12.89 7.26
C ALA A 70 3.74 12.82 8.63
N GLY A 71 4.00 11.77 9.44
CA GLY A 71 3.14 11.42 10.56
C GLY A 71 3.79 11.42 11.94
N VAL A 72 5.06 11.06 12.08
CA VAL A 72 5.68 10.74 13.39
C VAL A 72 5.50 11.86 14.43
N ARG A 73 5.63 13.13 14.05
CA ARG A 73 5.46 14.29 14.92
C ARG A 73 4.02 14.82 15.01
N THR A 74 3.05 14.05 14.49
CA THR A 74 1.64 14.43 14.47
C THR A 74 0.80 13.45 15.30
N ALA A 75 -0.52 13.57 15.25
CA ALA A 75 -1.45 12.62 15.88
C ALA A 75 -1.56 11.26 15.16
N ILE A 76 -0.96 11.11 13.98
CA ILE A 76 -0.96 9.84 13.21
C ILE A 76 -0.15 8.79 13.97
N ARG A 77 -0.66 7.54 14.00
CA ARG A 77 -0.05 6.41 14.70
C ARG A 77 0.20 5.19 13.81
N GLN A 78 0.00 5.31 12.50
CA GLN A 78 0.30 4.27 11.50
C GLN A 78 1.54 4.69 10.70
N PHE A 79 2.62 3.93 10.80
CA PHE A 79 3.92 4.27 10.22
C PHE A 79 4.42 3.26 9.18
N SER A 80 3.71 2.15 8.97
CA SER A 80 4.03 1.19 7.91
C SER A 80 3.70 1.78 6.55
N SER A 81 4.69 1.82 5.65
CA SER A 81 4.50 2.30 4.28
C SER A 81 3.71 1.31 3.42
N CYS A 82 3.90 0.02 3.66
CA CYS A 82 3.25 -1.06 2.93
C CYS A 82 2.69 -2.10 3.90
N VAL A 83 1.54 -2.68 3.54
CA VAL A 83 0.84 -3.71 4.32
C VAL A 83 0.45 -4.84 3.38
N LEU A 84 0.69 -6.07 3.78
CA LEU A 84 0.24 -7.27 3.07
C LEU A 84 -1.05 -7.77 3.72
N ILE A 85 -2.05 -8.07 2.90
CA ILE A 85 -3.34 -8.60 3.32
C ILE A 85 -3.63 -9.84 2.51
N GLU A 86 -3.87 -10.97 3.18
CA GLU A 86 -4.27 -12.22 2.54
C GLU A 86 -5.80 -12.33 2.57
N SER A 87 -6.40 -12.60 1.41
CA SER A 87 -7.84 -12.84 1.27
C SER A 87 -8.10 -14.33 1.17
N GLY A 88 -8.91 -14.84 2.09
CA GLY A 88 -9.44 -16.21 1.98
C GLY A 88 -10.60 -16.28 0.97
N ASP A 89 -11.13 -17.48 0.78
CA ASP A 89 -12.15 -17.80 -0.23
C ASP A 89 -13.61 -17.59 0.24
N SER A 90 -13.84 -17.16 1.46
CA SER A 90 -15.19 -16.87 1.98
C SER A 90 -15.58 -15.42 1.75
N LEU A 91 -16.89 -15.14 1.62
CA LEU A 91 -17.40 -13.76 1.50
C LEU A 91 -17.01 -12.89 2.70
N ASP A 92 -16.98 -13.46 3.91
CA ASP A 92 -16.56 -12.73 5.10
C ASP A 92 -15.09 -12.32 5.01
N SER A 93 -14.21 -13.22 4.54
CA SER A 93 -12.80 -12.91 4.34
C SER A 93 -12.58 -11.86 3.24
N ILE A 94 -13.30 -11.97 2.14
CA ILE A 94 -13.24 -11.00 1.04
C ILE A 94 -13.69 -9.60 1.51
N ASN A 95 -14.80 -9.53 2.24
CA ASN A 95 -15.29 -8.27 2.80
C ASN A 95 -14.36 -7.69 3.87
N ALA A 96 -13.81 -8.55 4.74
CA ALA A 96 -12.82 -8.13 5.72
C ALA A 96 -11.55 -7.57 5.05
N THR A 97 -11.10 -8.20 3.95
CA THR A 97 -9.99 -7.72 3.12
C THR A 97 -10.29 -6.34 2.54
N ALA A 98 -11.45 -6.15 1.93
CA ALA A 98 -11.86 -4.85 1.36
C ALA A 98 -11.93 -3.76 2.46
N GLY A 99 -12.48 -4.08 3.63
CA GLY A 99 -12.52 -3.18 4.78
C GLY A 99 -11.13 -2.81 5.31
N ALA A 100 -10.21 -3.77 5.35
CA ALA A 100 -8.81 -3.54 5.73
C ALA A 100 -8.10 -2.64 4.71
N ILE A 101 -8.28 -2.90 3.41
CA ILE A 101 -7.72 -2.06 2.32
C ILE A 101 -8.11 -0.59 2.54
N VAL A 102 -9.40 -0.30 2.70
CA VAL A 102 -9.91 1.07 2.93
C VAL A 102 -9.22 1.72 4.14
N LYS A 103 -9.14 1.00 5.27
CA LYS A 103 -8.54 1.50 6.51
C LYS A 103 -7.04 1.83 6.35
N TYR A 104 -6.27 0.97 5.69
CA TYR A 104 -4.84 1.19 5.52
C TYR A 104 -4.51 2.23 4.44
N VAL A 105 -5.27 2.23 3.33
CA VAL A 105 -5.12 3.26 2.29
C VAL A 105 -5.37 4.65 2.87
N SER A 106 -6.44 4.84 3.64
CA SER A 106 -6.75 6.12 4.28
C SER A 106 -5.63 6.61 5.22
N LYS A 107 -4.83 5.67 5.75
CA LYS A 107 -3.67 5.95 6.62
C LYS A 107 -2.33 5.97 5.88
N ARG A 108 -2.33 6.16 4.57
CA ARG A 108 -1.15 6.35 3.72
C ARG A 108 -0.31 5.09 3.46
N ALA A 109 -0.84 3.89 3.66
CA ALA A 109 -0.15 2.66 3.30
C ALA A 109 -0.44 2.25 1.85
N GLY A 110 0.57 1.72 1.16
CA GLY A 110 0.40 0.90 -0.03
C GLY A 110 -0.02 -0.53 0.37
N ILE A 111 -0.77 -1.22 -0.49
CA ILE A 111 -1.34 -2.52 -0.16
C ILE A 111 -0.82 -3.59 -1.10
N GLY A 112 -0.34 -4.70 -0.54
CA GLY A 112 -0.18 -5.96 -1.26
C GLY A 112 -1.37 -6.87 -0.90
N ILE A 113 -2.10 -7.37 -1.90
CA ILE A 113 -3.28 -8.21 -1.71
C ILE A 113 -2.96 -9.61 -2.21
N GLY A 114 -2.88 -10.59 -1.32
CA GLY A 114 -2.85 -12.00 -1.67
C GLY A 114 -4.27 -12.50 -1.91
N ALA A 115 -4.64 -12.70 -3.16
CA ALA A 115 -6.01 -13.12 -3.53
C ALA A 115 -6.04 -14.44 -4.32
N GLY A 116 -4.94 -15.16 -4.29
CA GLY A 116 -4.78 -16.43 -5.01
C GLY A 116 -5.58 -17.59 -4.43
N GLY A 117 -6.09 -17.45 -3.21
CA GLY A 117 -6.92 -18.46 -2.57
C GLY A 117 -8.40 -18.42 -3.00
N ILE A 118 -8.85 -17.37 -3.67
CA ILE A 118 -10.24 -17.25 -4.13
C ILE A 118 -10.46 -18.22 -5.30
N ARG A 119 -11.51 -19.02 -5.24
CA ARG A 119 -11.82 -20.06 -6.23
C ARG A 119 -12.21 -19.48 -7.60
N ALA A 120 -11.91 -20.23 -8.64
CA ALA A 120 -12.17 -19.83 -10.02
C ALA A 120 -13.65 -19.90 -10.41
N HIS A 121 -13.97 -19.25 -11.53
CA HIS A 121 -15.29 -19.30 -12.17
C HIS A 121 -15.71 -20.76 -12.40
N GLY A 122 -17.00 -21.04 -12.17
CA GLY A 122 -17.56 -22.37 -12.35
C GLY A 122 -17.32 -23.34 -11.20
N SER A 123 -16.49 -22.99 -10.20
CA SER A 123 -16.32 -23.82 -9.00
C SER A 123 -17.63 -23.97 -8.25
N THR A 124 -17.90 -25.17 -7.74
CA THR A 124 -19.16 -25.45 -6.99
C THR A 124 -19.15 -24.75 -5.63
N ILE A 125 -20.30 -24.17 -5.28
CA ILE A 125 -20.56 -23.55 -3.96
C ILE A 125 -21.91 -24.06 -3.42
N ASN A 126 -22.18 -23.85 -2.14
CA ASN A 126 -23.41 -24.27 -1.47
C ASN A 126 -23.73 -25.77 -1.66
N GLY A 127 -22.75 -26.65 -1.50
CA GLY A 127 -22.98 -28.08 -1.67
C GLY A 127 -23.39 -28.50 -3.08
N GLY A 128 -23.05 -27.69 -4.09
CA GLY A 128 -23.37 -27.98 -5.51
C GLY A 128 -24.61 -27.26 -6.02
N HIS A 129 -25.30 -26.49 -5.19
CA HIS A 129 -26.53 -25.78 -5.60
C HIS A 129 -26.26 -24.50 -6.44
N ALA A 130 -25.00 -24.01 -6.46
CA ALA A 130 -24.63 -22.84 -7.22
C ALA A 130 -23.17 -22.96 -7.72
N THR A 131 -22.81 -22.10 -8.66
CA THR A 131 -21.44 -21.97 -9.17
C THR A 131 -20.85 -20.59 -8.85
N HIS A 132 -19.55 -20.56 -8.62
CA HIS A 132 -18.82 -19.34 -8.32
C HIS A 132 -18.67 -18.46 -9.56
N THR A 133 -18.78 -17.16 -9.41
CA THR A 133 -18.71 -16.18 -10.51
C THR A 133 -17.28 -15.88 -10.98
N GLY A 134 -16.25 -16.45 -10.33
CA GLY A 134 -14.86 -16.22 -10.63
C GLY A 134 -14.23 -15.09 -9.79
N VAL A 135 -12.94 -14.89 -9.99
CA VAL A 135 -12.17 -13.93 -9.18
C VAL A 135 -12.30 -12.48 -9.66
N ILE A 136 -12.60 -12.24 -10.93
CA ILE A 136 -12.62 -10.89 -11.52
C ILE A 136 -13.59 -9.95 -10.82
N PRO A 137 -14.84 -10.33 -10.48
CA PRO A 137 -15.75 -9.47 -9.73
C PRO A 137 -15.19 -9.03 -8.38
N PHE A 138 -14.51 -9.93 -7.66
CA PHE A 138 -13.87 -9.62 -6.37
C PHE A 138 -12.64 -8.74 -6.52
N TYR A 139 -11.85 -8.92 -7.59
CA TYR A 139 -10.73 -8.03 -7.88
C TYR A 139 -11.20 -6.60 -8.23
N LYS A 140 -12.34 -6.46 -8.92
CA LYS A 140 -13.01 -5.16 -9.12
C LYS A 140 -13.44 -4.54 -7.79
N HIS A 141 -13.98 -5.35 -6.88
CA HIS A 141 -14.33 -4.90 -5.54
C HIS A 141 -13.11 -4.39 -4.77
N PHE A 142 -11.99 -5.10 -4.79
CA PHE A 142 -10.73 -4.63 -4.20
C PHE A 142 -10.21 -3.36 -4.88
N GLN A 143 -10.27 -3.25 -6.21
CA GLN A 143 -9.93 -2.01 -6.91
C GLN A 143 -10.78 -0.83 -6.43
N SER A 144 -12.07 -1.03 -6.28
CA SER A 144 -12.98 0.01 -5.76
C SER A 144 -12.63 0.40 -4.33
N ALA A 145 -12.31 -0.57 -3.47
CA ALA A 145 -11.84 -0.33 -2.11
C ALA A 145 -10.56 0.50 -2.07
N VAL A 146 -9.57 0.17 -2.92
CA VAL A 146 -8.31 0.93 -3.04
C VAL A 146 -8.56 2.38 -3.48
N ARG A 147 -9.49 2.59 -4.40
CA ARG A 147 -9.79 3.92 -4.96
C ARG A 147 -10.76 4.75 -4.13
N SER A 148 -11.47 4.12 -3.20
CA SER A 148 -12.48 4.81 -2.36
C SER A 148 -11.88 5.87 -1.45
N CYS A 149 -10.59 5.75 -1.11
CA CYS A 149 -9.90 6.67 -0.23
C CYS A 149 -8.64 7.24 -0.88
N SER A 150 -8.32 8.48 -0.54
CA SER A 150 -7.03 9.08 -0.81
C SER A 150 -6.10 8.94 0.39
N GLN A 151 -4.82 8.78 0.15
CA GLN A 151 -3.79 8.74 1.18
C GLN A 151 -3.63 10.12 1.84
N GLY A 152 -4.40 10.36 2.90
CA GLY A 152 -4.40 11.62 3.63
C GLY A 152 -4.85 12.83 2.80
N GLY A 153 -5.76 12.63 1.83
CA GLY A 153 -6.29 13.68 0.97
C GLY A 153 -5.36 14.17 -0.15
N VAL A 154 -4.18 13.56 -0.33
CA VAL A 154 -3.12 14.09 -1.20
C VAL A 154 -2.75 13.14 -2.33
N ARG A 155 -2.83 11.83 -2.12
CA ARG A 155 -2.41 10.80 -3.07
C ARG A 155 -3.48 9.72 -3.18
N GLY A 156 -3.77 9.26 -4.40
CA GLY A 156 -4.64 8.10 -4.61
C GLY A 156 -4.09 6.84 -3.95
N GLY A 157 -4.97 5.92 -3.59
CA GLY A 157 -4.58 4.59 -3.12
C GLY A 157 -3.82 3.82 -4.19
N ALA A 158 -2.87 2.99 -3.78
CA ALA A 158 -2.11 2.11 -4.66
C ALA A 158 -2.07 0.70 -4.06
N ALA A 159 -2.28 -0.31 -4.89
CA ALA A 159 -2.19 -1.70 -4.47
C ALA A 159 -1.69 -2.60 -5.59
N THR A 160 -0.97 -3.67 -5.18
CA THR A 160 -0.58 -4.78 -6.04
C THR A 160 -1.35 -6.02 -5.60
N LEU A 161 -1.99 -6.69 -6.54
CA LEU A 161 -2.73 -7.92 -6.31
C LEU A 161 -1.88 -9.11 -6.78
N TYR A 162 -1.74 -10.11 -5.92
CA TYR A 162 -0.95 -11.30 -6.15
C TYR A 162 -1.84 -12.53 -6.36
N TYR A 163 -1.55 -13.31 -7.39
CA TYR A 163 -2.21 -14.58 -7.69
C TYR A 163 -1.21 -15.61 -8.20
N PRO A 164 -1.45 -16.91 -7.98
CA PRO A 164 -0.56 -17.95 -8.47
C PRO A 164 -0.68 -18.11 -10.00
N ILE A 165 0.44 -18.36 -10.67
CA ILE A 165 0.48 -18.55 -12.12
C ILE A 165 -0.32 -19.79 -12.58
N PHE A 166 -0.57 -20.72 -11.68
CA PHE A 166 -1.37 -21.92 -11.92
C PHE A 166 -2.85 -21.75 -11.52
N HIS A 167 -3.32 -20.52 -11.27
CA HIS A 167 -4.74 -20.25 -11.04
C HIS A 167 -5.55 -20.62 -12.29
N LEU A 168 -6.73 -21.24 -12.11
CA LEU A 168 -7.54 -21.72 -13.24
C LEU A 168 -8.03 -20.62 -14.19
N GLU A 169 -8.07 -19.37 -13.73
CA GLU A 169 -8.42 -18.20 -14.56
C GLU A 169 -7.19 -17.41 -15.01
N VAL A 170 -5.98 -17.96 -14.96
CA VAL A 170 -4.73 -17.21 -15.19
C VAL A 170 -4.70 -16.50 -16.55
N GLU A 171 -5.25 -17.08 -17.60
CA GLU A 171 -5.30 -16.45 -18.94
C GLU A 171 -6.08 -15.13 -18.91
N ASN A 172 -7.20 -15.07 -18.20
CA ASN A 172 -7.98 -13.86 -18.00
C ASN A 172 -7.24 -12.86 -17.09
N LEU A 173 -6.53 -13.35 -16.07
CA LEU A 173 -5.79 -12.52 -15.13
C LEU A 173 -4.58 -11.84 -15.78
N LEU A 174 -3.92 -12.47 -16.72
CA LEU A 174 -2.79 -11.89 -17.45
C LEU A 174 -3.18 -10.71 -18.36
N VAL A 175 -4.45 -10.59 -18.72
CA VAL A 175 -4.93 -9.53 -19.62
C VAL A 175 -5.74 -8.43 -18.94
N LEU A 176 -5.89 -8.44 -17.61
CA LEU A 176 -6.69 -7.46 -16.85
C LEU A 176 -6.29 -6.02 -17.08
N LYS A 177 -5.00 -5.75 -17.33
CA LYS A 177 -4.46 -4.39 -17.45
C LYS A 177 -4.22 -3.97 -18.90
N ASN A 178 -4.12 -4.89 -19.81
CA ASN A 178 -3.84 -4.62 -21.22
C ASN A 178 -5.12 -4.52 -22.07
N ASN A 179 -4.96 -4.31 -23.39
CA ASN A 179 -6.08 -4.13 -24.32
C ASN A 179 -6.56 -5.46 -24.96
N LYS A 180 -6.03 -6.60 -24.55
CA LYS A 180 -6.39 -7.92 -25.12
C LYS A 180 -7.64 -8.53 -24.48
N GLY A 181 -7.99 -8.14 -23.24
CA GLY A 181 -9.21 -8.57 -22.56
C GLY A 181 -10.43 -7.75 -22.99
N THR A 182 -11.63 -8.23 -22.62
CA THR A 182 -12.87 -7.47 -22.76
C THR A 182 -12.89 -6.27 -21.80
N GLU A 183 -13.60 -5.19 -22.16
CA GLU A 183 -13.69 -4.00 -21.30
C GLU A 183 -14.28 -4.35 -19.92
N ASP A 184 -15.26 -5.25 -19.89
CA ASP A 184 -15.89 -5.71 -18.65
C ASP A 184 -14.93 -6.43 -17.71
N ASN A 185 -13.87 -7.03 -18.23
CA ASN A 185 -12.88 -7.75 -17.42
C ASN A 185 -11.68 -6.88 -17.03
N ARG A 186 -11.58 -5.66 -17.53
CA ARG A 186 -10.43 -4.79 -17.28
C ARG A 186 -10.41 -4.21 -15.88
N ILE A 187 -9.24 -4.32 -15.24
CA ILE A 187 -8.96 -3.76 -13.92
C ILE A 187 -7.61 -3.05 -13.98
N ARG A 188 -7.62 -1.79 -14.41
CA ARG A 188 -6.40 -1.04 -14.78
C ARG A 188 -5.73 -0.33 -13.60
N HIS A 189 -6.43 -0.14 -12.49
CA HIS A 189 -5.95 0.67 -11.36
C HIS A 189 -5.36 -0.18 -10.22
N LEU A 190 -5.12 -1.45 -10.46
CA LEU A 190 -4.27 -2.30 -9.64
C LEU A 190 -3.01 -2.69 -10.40
N ASP A 191 -1.93 -2.89 -9.69
CA ASP A 191 -0.77 -3.61 -10.20
C ASP A 191 -0.92 -5.10 -9.90
N TYR A 192 -0.22 -5.96 -10.64
CA TYR A 192 -0.35 -7.41 -10.52
C TYR A 192 0.99 -8.08 -10.34
N GLY A 193 1.02 -9.09 -9.48
CA GLY A 193 2.13 -10.01 -9.32
C GLY A 193 1.68 -11.45 -9.57
N ALA A 194 2.16 -12.07 -10.65
CA ALA A 194 2.00 -13.50 -10.83
C ALA A 194 3.05 -14.24 -10.01
N VAL A 195 2.60 -15.13 -9.12
CA VAL A 195 3.46 -15.87 -8.21
C VAL A 195 3.72 -17.27 -8.79
N SER A 196 4.99 -17.58 -9.05
CA SER A 196 5.42 -18.94 -9.40
C SER A 196 6.16 -19.57 -8.25
N TYR A 197 5.88 -20.83 -7.96
CA TYR A 197 6.56 -21.61 -6.94
C TYR A 197 7.46 -22.62 -7.64
N THR A 198 8.74 -22.63 -7.28
CA THR A 198 9.62 -23.74 -7.64
C THR A 198 9.73 -24.67 -6.44
N HIS A 199 9.83 -25.97 -6.71
CA HIS A 199 9.77 -27.13 -5.81
C HIS A 199 10.53 -26.99 -4.52
N LEU A 200 10.61 -26.40 -3.60
CA LEU A 200 11.39 -26.24 -2.36
C LEU A 200 12.14 -24.91 -2.26
N THR A 201 11.88 -23.95 -3.12
CA THR A 201 12.46 -22.62 -3.01
C THR A 201 11.40 -21.58 -2.72
N LEU A 202 11.81 -20.46 -2.14
CA LEU A 202 10.96 -19.29 -1.90
C LEU A 202 10.22 -18.88 -3.19
N PRO A 203 8.96 -18.45 -3.10
CA PRO A 203 8.21 -18.01 -4.27
C PRO A 203 8.94 -16.89 -5.00
N ARG A 204 9.12 -17.03 -6.30
CA ARG A 204 9.61 -15.95 -7.15
C ARG A 204 8.42 -15.11 -7.59
N VAL A 205 8.44 -13.85 -7.22
CA VAL A 205 7.43 -12.90 -7.65
C VAL A 205 7.88 -12.27 -8.97
N LEU A 206 7.16 -12.58 -10.04
CA LEU A 206 7.30 -11.86 -11.30
C LEU A 206 6.39 -10.63 -11.27
N VAL A 207 6.98 -9.47 -11.09
CA VAL A 207 6.25 -8.21 -11.20
C VAL A 207 6.16 -7.84 -12.68
N CYS A 208 5.01 -8.10 -13.29
CA CYS A 208 4.72 -7.58 -14.62
C CYS A 208 4.40 -6.09 -14.51
N ARG A 209 5.37 -5.24 -14.83
CA ARG A 209 5.11 -3.83 -15.18
C ARG A 209 4.69 -3.82 -16.66
N CYS A 210 3.42 -3.61 -16.92
CA CYS A 210 2.91 -3.26 -18.25
C CYS A 210 2.75 -1.76 -18.38
#